data_49023a8245e4fb1baf0ad6cc8f3c8256
#
_entry.id   49023a8245e4fb1baf0ad6cc8f3c8256
#
_cell.length_a   1.000
_cell.length_b   1.000
_cell.length_c   1.000
_cell.angle_alpha   90.00
_cell.angle_beta   90.00
_cell.angle_gamma   90.00
#
_symmetry.space_group_name_H-M   'P 1'
#
loop_
_entity.id
_entity.type
_entity.pdbx_description
1 polymer ?
#
loop_
_entity_poly.entity_id
_entity_poly.type
_entity_poly.pdbx_seq_one_letter_code
_entity_poly.pdbx_strand_id
1 'polypeptide(L)'
;SNNDGCIVARSNELKALDVNMGLPYFKMKEIYAQHGIQVRSSNYELYGDISRRVMSVLSGFSPGVEPYSIDEAFMRVQLPPGQDYIAFGREIRTRIAKWVKVPVSVGFAPTKTLAKVATHIAKKAECGVYMLPENIRPILELLPLTEIWGVGKRLARKLQVAGFRNAGALASSDPNRIRKKFSICLART
;
A
#
# COMPACT_ATOMS: atom_id res chain seq x y z
N SER A 1 12.94 -4.46 13.75
CA SER A 1 14.11 -4.74 12.91
C SER A 1 14.22 -6.25 12.72
N ASN A 2 14.65 -6.67 11.54
CA ASN A 2 14.97 -8.06 11.29
C ASN A 2 16.46 -8.34 11.62
N ASN A 3 16.96 -9.56 11.35
CA ASN A 3 18.34 -9.96 11.64
C ASN A 3 19.41 -9.05 11.02
N ASP A 4 19.06 -8.30 9.98
CA ASP A 4 19.97 -7.39 9.27
C ASP A 4 20.15 -6.05 9.99
N GLY A 5 19.47 -5.85 11.12
CA GLY A 5 19.53 -4.60 11.88
C GLY A 5 18.96 -3.38 11.18
N CYS A 6 18.16 -3.56 10.13
CA CYS A 6 17.48 -2.47 9.42
C CYS A 6 16.05 -2.24 9.96
N ILE A 7 15.58 -1.00 9.84
CA ILE A 7 14.21 -0.61 10.24
C ILE A 7 13.22 -1.16 9.22
N VAL A 8 12.32 -2.04 9.64
CA VAL A 8 11.27 -2.64 8.78
C VAL A 8 9.87 -2.14 9.08
N ALA A 9 9.65 -1.54 10.25
CA ALA A 9 8.38 -0.91 10.63
C ALA A 9 8.64 0.28 11.56
N ARG A 10 7.72 1.23 11.60
CA ARG A 10 7.80 2.45 12.39
C ARG A 10 6.44 2.80 12.96
N SER A 11 6.41 3.29 14.21
CA SER A 11 5.21 3.97 14.73
C SER A 11 4.99 5.31 14.01
N ASN A 12 3.82 5.91 14.20
CA ASN A 12 3.52 7.21 13.57
C ASN A 12 4.38 8.33 14.16
N GLU A 13 4.72 8.25 15.44
CA GLU A 13 5.63 9.17 16.11
C GLU A 13 7.03 9.10 15.49
N LEU A 14 7.53 7.89 15.22
CA LEU A 14 8.82 7.72 14.57
C LEU A 14 8.82 8.20 13.11
N LYS A 15 7.69 8.10 12.41
CA LYS A 15 7.55 8.67 11.06
C LYS A 15 7.60 10.20 11.08
N ALA A 16 7.06 10.84 12.12
CA ALA A 16 7.09 12.29 12.28
C ALA A 16 8.51 12.84 12.52
N LEU A 17 9.46 12.00 12.96
CA LEU A 17 10.88 12.32 13.08
C LEU A 17 11.68 12.08 11.79
N ASP A 18 11.03 11.89 10.64
CA ASP A 18 11.63 11.61 9.33
C ASP A 18 12.61 10.42 9.28
N VAL A 19 12.52 9.51 10.24
CA VAL A 19 13.34 8.31 10.25
C VAL A 19 12.87 7.35 9.16
N ASN A 20 13.67 7.13 8.13
CA ASN A 20 13.30 6.33 6.96
C ASN A 20 13.37 4.82 7.20
N MET A 21 12.49 4.06 6.53
CA MET A 21 12.59 2.61 6.49
C MET A 21 13.86 2.15 5.74
N GLY A 22 14.38 0.98 6.13
CA GLY A 22 15.59 0.41 5.53
C GLY A 22 16.89 1.01 6.07
N LEU A 23 16.83 2.03 6.92
CA LEU A 23 18.04 2.54 7.58
C LEU A 23 18.60 1.51 8.58
N PRO A 24 19.92 1.33 8.61
CA PRO A 24 20.58 0.49 9.62
C PRO A 24 20.37 1.06 11.02
N TYR A 25 19.99 0.22 11.97
CA TYR A 25 19.76 0.60 13.37
C TYR A 25 20.96 1.33 13.99
N PHE A 26 22.17 0.82 13.75
CA PHE A 26 23.38 1.37 14.37
C PHE A 26 23.64 2.85 14.01
N LYS A 27 23.19 3.29 12.83
CA LYS A 27 23.32 4.69 12.39
C LYS A 27 22.37 5.66 13.10
N MET A 28 21.39 5.13 13.83
CA MET A 28 20.32 5.92 14.44
C MET A 28 20.35 5.85 15.99
N LYS A 29 21.39 5.26 16.58
CA LYS A 29 21.48 5.05 18.04
C LYS A 29 21.32 6.34 18.85
N GLU A 30 21.94 7.42 18.40
CA GLU A 30 21.86 8.74 19.07
C GLU A 30 20.43 9.29 19.06
N ILE A 31 19.75 9.23 17.91
CA ILE A 31 18.36 9.68 17.77
C ILE A 31 17.43 8.84 18.66
N TYR A 32 17.67 7.53 18.74
CA TYR A 32 16.88 6.65 19.60
C TYR A 32 17.04 6.99 21.08
N ALA A 33 18.27 7.29 21.52
CA ALA A 33 18.53 7.70 22.89
C ALA A 33 17.90 9.05 23.22
N GLN A 34 18.04 10.05 22.33
CA GLN A 34 17.51 11.40 22.52
C GLN A 34 15.98 11.43 22.63
N HIS A 35 15.28 10.60 21.86
CA HIS A 35 13.80 10.58 21.79
C HIS A 35 13.15 9.42 22.54
N GLY A 36 13.92 8.63 23.31
CA GLY A 36 13.37 7.49 24.06
C GLY A 36 12.75 6.40 23.19
N ILE A 37 13.23 6.23 21.95
CA ILE A 37 12.65 5.34 20.95
C ILE A 37 12.89 3.88 21.34
N GLN A 38 11.83 3.11 21.46
CA GLN A 38 11.88 1.68 21.75
C GLN A 38 12.08 0.87 20.47
N VAL A 39 13.11 0.01 20.46
CA VAL A 39 13.42 -0.88 19.35
C VAL A 39 13.10 -2.31 19.75
N ARG A 40 12.40 -3.03 18.88
CA ARG A 40 12.02 -4.43 19.07
C ARG A 40 12.39 -5.24 17.83
N SER A 41 12.78 -6.49 18.03
CA SER A 41 12.91 -7.44 16.93
C SER A 41 11.55 -7.77 16.34
N SER A 42 11.51 -8.07 15.04
CA SER A 42 10.28 -8.48 14.36
C SER A 42 9.81 -9.83 14.90
N ASN A 43 8.54 -9.90 15.31
CA ASN A 43 7.89 -11.13 15.73
C ASN A 43 7.02 -11.67 14.58
N TYR A 44 7.64 -12.41 13.66
CA TYR A 44 6.96 -12.92 12.47
C TYR A 44 5.85 -13.92 12.79
N GLU A 45 5.98 -14.68 13.87
CA GLU A 45 4.91 -15.60 14.32
C GLU A 45 3.65 -14.83 14.72
N LEU A 46 3.81 -13.78 15.54
CA LEU A 46 2.72 -12.89 15.92
C LEU A 46 2.12 -12.19 14.69
N TYR A 47 2.95 -11.67 13.78
CA TYR A 47 2.45 -11.00 12.59
C TYR A 47 1.68 -11.95 11.70
N GLY A 48 2.15 -13.20 11.55
CA GLY A 48 1.45 -14.25 10.81
C GLY A 48 0.10 -14.62 11.44
N ASP A 49 0.01 -14.69 12.77
CA ASP A 49 -1.24 -14.94 13.48
C ASP A 49 -2.25 -13.80 13.27
N ILE A 50 -1.82 -12.56 13.48
CA ILE A 50 -2.67 -11.38 13.25
C ILE A 50 -3.13 -11.32 11.78
N SER A 51 -2.23 -11.58 10.83
CA SER A 51 -2.56 -11.64 9.41
C SER A 51 -3.66 -12.68 9.14
N ARG A 52 -3.52 -13.91 9.63
CA ARG A 52 -4.56 -14.95 9.47
C ARG A 52 -5.91 -14.52 10.02
N ARG A 53 -5.94 -13.85 11.17
CA ARG A 53 -7.18 -13.31 11.76
C ARG A 53 -7.82 -12.24 10.87
N VAL A 54 -7.01 -11.32 10.33
CA VAL A 54 -7.51 -10.32 9.37
C VAL A 54 -8.08 -10.99 8.12
N MET A 55 -7.35 -11.96 7.53
CA MET A 55 -7.81 -12.69 6.34
C MET A 55 -9.11 -13.46 6.62
N SER A 56 -9.25 -14.06 7.80
CA SER A 56 -10.48 -14.72 8.24
C SER A 56 -11.66 -13.74 8.32
N VAL A 57 -11.45 -12.54 8.85
CA VAL A 57 -12.49 -11.50 8.87
C VAL A 57 -12.88 -11.08 7.46
N LEU A 58 -11.90 -10.88 6.57
CA LEU A 58 -12.14 -10.50 5.17
C LEU A 58 -12.93 -11.57 4.41
N SER A 59 -12.64 -12.86 4.65
CA SER A 59 -13.37 -13.98 4.04
C SER A 59 -14.87 -13.99 4.40
N GLY A 60 -15.27 -13.36 5.51
CA GLY A 60 -16.67 -13.14 5.86
C GLY A 60 -17.37 -12.05 5.04
N PHE A 61 -16.61 -11.22 4.31
CA PHE A 61 -17.17 -10.18 3.42
C PHE A 61 -17.22 -10.60 1.96
N SER A 62 -16.31 -11.48 1.53
CA SER A 62 -16.24 -11.97 0.16
C SER A 62 -15.54 -13.33 0.10
N PRO A 63 -16.01 -14.28 -0.71
CA PRO A 63 -15.31 -15.54 -0.94
C PRO A 63 -14.02 -15.36 -1.75
N GLY A 64 -13.85 -14.23 -2.42
CA GLY A 64 -12.71 -13.93 -3.29
C GLY A 64 -11.61 -13.13 -2.61
N VAL A 65 -11.14 -13.56 -1.43
CA VAL A 65 -9.98 -12.95 -0.75
C VAL A 65 -8.70 -13.61 -1.25
N GLU A 66 -7.77 -12.79 -1.73
CA GLU A 66 -6.44 -13.18 -2.19
C GLU A 66 -5.37 -12.53 -1.28
N PRO A 67 -4.79 -13.27 -0.32
CA PRO A 67 -3.64 -12.78 0.44
C PRO A 67 -2.47 -12.50 -0.50
N TYR A 68 -1.95 -11.28 -0.46
CA TYR A 68 -0.81 -10.86 -1.27
C TYR A 68 0.49 -10.82 -0.48
N SER A 69 0.41 -10.34 0.75
CA SER A 69 1.52 -10.33 1.71
C SER A 69 0.99 -10.54 3.13
N ILE A 70 1.87 -10.48 4.12
CA ILE A 70 1.49 -10.60 5.54
C ILE A 70 0.55 -9.48 6.01
N ASP A 71 0.58 -8.33 5.34
CA ASP A 71 -0.15 -7.10 5.70
C ASP A 71 -1.07 -6.58 4.58
N GLU A 72 -1.18 -7.31 3.47
CA GLU A 72 -1.99 -6.89 2.33
C GLU A 72 -2.77 -8.06 1.72
N ALA A 73 -4.02 -7.78 1.34
CA ALA A 73 -4.86 -8.69 0.57
C ALA A 73 -5.63 -7.94 -0.51
N PHE A 74 -5.93 -8.61 -1.58
CA PHE A 74 -6.95 -8.18 -2.54
C PHE A 74 -8.25 -8.95 -2.27
N MET A 75 -9.35 -8.29 -2.52
CA MET A 75 -10.67 -8.88 -2.36
C MET A 75 -11.56 -8.47 -3.55
N ARG A 76 -12.19 -9.45 -4.18
CA ARG A 76 -13.20 -9.15 -5.22
C ARG A 76 -14.49 -8.75 -4.54
N VAL A 77 -14.97 -7.56 -4.84
CA VAL A 77 -16.23 -7.02 -4.29
C VAL A 77 -17.14 -6.60 -5.42
N GLN A 78 -18.37 -7.06 -5.36
CA GLN A 78 -19.45 -6.60 -6.22
C GLN A 78 -20.65 -6.34 -5.31
N LEU A 79 -20.94 -5.05 -5.10
CA LEU A 79 -22.09 -4.66 -4.28
C LEU A 79 -23.34 -4.58 -5.14
N PRO A 80 -24.52 -4.88 -4.58
CA PRO A 80 -25.79 -4.63 -5.21
C PRO A 80 -25.94 -3.16 -5.61
N PRO A 81 -26.75 -2.86 -6.65
CA PRO A 81 -27.04 -1.48 -7.05
C PRO A 81 -27.55 -0.65 -5.87
N GLY A 82 -27.02 0.58 -5.74
CA GLY A 82 -27.40 1.51 -4.67
C GLY A 82 -26.64 1.33 -3.34
N GLN A 83 -25.80 0.32 -3.20
CA GLN A 83 -24.93 0.21 -2.03
C GLN A 83 -23.66 1.06 -2.18
N ASP A 84 -23.25 1.69 -1.08
CA ASP A 84 -22.09 2.58 -1.02
C ASP A 84 -20.81 1.79 -0.67
N TYR A 85 -19.82 1.80 -1.58
CA TYR A 85 -18.52 1.20 -1.37
C TYR A 85 -17.75 1.82 -0.18
N ILE A 86 -17.93 3.12 0.08
CA ILE A 86 -17.28 3.78 1.23
C ILE A 86 -17.87 3.26 2.54
N ALA A 87 -19.20 3.14 2.63
CA ALA A 87 -19.86 2.56 3.79
C ALA A 87 -19.42 1.11 4.02
N PHE A 88 -19.36 0.30 2.95
CA PHE A 88 -18.87 -1.08 3.01
C PHE A 88 -17.41 -1.16 3.48
N GLY A 89 -16.53 -0.30 2.98
CA GLY A 89 -15.14 -0.23 3.43
C GLY A 89 -15.01 0.16 4.90
N ARG A 90 -15.85 1.07 5.39
CA ARG A 90 -15.91 1.44 6.81
C ARG A 90 -16.37 0.26 7.67
N GLU A 91 -17.33 -0.53 7.22
CA GLU A 91 -17.76 -1.74 7.91
C GLU A 91 -16.62 -2.75 8.06
N ILE A 92 -15.87 -3.01 6.96
CA ILE A 92 -14.67 -3.88 7.00
C ILE A 92 -13.68 -3.37 8.07
N ARG A 93 -13.34 -2.08 8.04
CA ARG A 93 -12.41 -1.47 9.00
C ARG A 93 -12.89 -1.60 10.43
N THR A 94 -14.16 -1.30 10.68
CA THR A 94 -14.76 -1.39 12.01
C THR A 94 -14.71 -2.82 12.54
N ARG A 95 -15.04 -3.81 11.71
CA ARG A 95 -15.03 -5.22 12.11
C ARG A 95 -13.62 -5.70 12.42
N ILE A 96 -12.63 -5.37 11.59
CA ILE A 96 -11.22 -5.72 11.84
C ILE A 96 -10.71 -5.02 13.10
N ALA A 97 -10.98 -3.73 13.27
CA ALA A 97 -10.59 -2.99 14.48
C ALA A 97 -11.22 -3.57 15.76
N LYS A 98 -12.49 -3.99 15.68
CA LYS A 98 -13.19 -4.60 16.82
C LYS A 98 -12.66 -5.98 17.18
N TRP A 99 -12.40 -6.84 16.19
CA TRP A 99 -12.10 -8.25 16.42
C TRP A 99 -10.61 -8.56 16.47
N VAL A 100 -9.80 -7.85 15.68
CA VAL A 100 -8.35 -8.10 15.58
C VAL A 100 -7.52 -7.00 16.24
N LYS A 101 -8.11 -5.82 16.51
CA LYS A 101 -7.47 -4.67 17.15
C LYS A 101 -6.34 -4.04 16.33
N VAL A 102 -6.38 -4.19 15.00
CA VAL A 102 -5.42 -3.53 14.11
C VAL A 102 -6.14 -2.57 13.15
N PRO A 103 -5.57 -1.40 12.86
CA PRO A 103 -6.10 -0.49 11.86
C PRO A 103 -5.76 -0.98 10.46
N VAL A 104 -6.69 -0.84 9.53
CA VAL A 104 -6.48 -1.14 8.10
C VAL A 104 -6.95 0.02 7.23
N SER A 105 -6.44 0.12 6.01
CA SER A 105 -6.95 1.04 4.99
C SER A 105 -7.54 0.24 3.84
N VAL A 106 -8.65 0.72 3.26
CA VAL A 106 -9.39 0.03 2.20
C VAL A 106 -9.47 0.92 0.97
N GLY A 107 -9.01 0.41 -0.17
CA GLY A 107 -9.07 1.09 -1.46
C GLY A 107 -9.89 0.30 -2.47
N PHE A 108 -10.84 0.95 -3.13
CA PHE A 108 -11.68 0.36 -4.18
C PHE A 108 -11.27 0.87 -5.54
N ALA A 109 -11.11 -0.04 -6.50
CA ALA A 109 -10.81 0.27 -7.90
C ALA A 109 -11.06 -0.93 -8.80
N PRO A 110 -11.16 -0.73 -10.14
CA PRO A 110 -11.44 -1.81 -11.09
C PRO A 110 -10.31 -2.85 -11.23
N THR A 111 -9.06 -2.49 -10.92
CA THR A 111 -7.90 -3.38 -11.05
C THR A 111 -7.06 -3.39 -9.78
N LYS A 112 -6.24 -4.45 -9.58
CA LYS A 112 -5.35 -4.56 -8.43
C LYS A 112 -4.36 -3.39 -8.33
N THR A 113 -3.76 -2.98 -9.45
CA THR A 113 -2.83 -1.83 -9.49
C THR A 113 -3.53 -0.55 -9.04
N LEU A 114 -4.72 -0.28 -9.57
CA LEU A 114 -5.51 0.89 -9.18
C LEU A 114 -6.02 0.79 -7.72
N ALA A 115 -6.34 -0.42 -7.23
CA ALA A 115 -6.69 -0.63 -5.83
C ALA A 115 -5.53 -0.28 -4.88
N LYS A 116 -4.29 -0.55 -5.28
CA LYS A 116 -3.10 -0.11 -4.51
C LYS A 116 -2.99 1.42 -4.48
N VAL A 117 -3.28 2.10 -5.60
CA VAL A 117 -3.36 3.58 -5.65
C VAL A 117 -4.46 4.08 -4.72
N ALA A 118 -5.67 3.51 -4.79
CA ALA A 118 -6.78 3.86 -3.91
C ALA A 118 -6.40 3.67 -2.42
N THR A 119 -5.74 2.56 -2.08
CA THR A 119 -5.27 2.28 -0.71
C THR A 119 -4.19 3.28 -0.27
N HIS A 120 -3.28 3.70 -1.16
CA HIS A 120 -2.30 4.75 -0.86
C HIS A 120 -2.98 6.06 -0.48
N ILE A 121 -4.03 6.45 -1.19
CA ILE A 121 -4.84 7.63 -0.87
C ILE A 121 -5.63 7.41 0.42
N ALA A 122 -6.26 6.25 0.59
CA ALA A 122 -7.01 5.89 1.79
C ALA A 122 -6.19 5.98 3.09
N LYS A 123 -4.88 5.66 3.04
CA LYS A 123 -3.97 5.80 4.20
C LYS A 123 -3.84 7.24 4.71
N LYS A 124 -4.13 8.24 3.86
CA LYS A 124 -4.08 9.68 4.19
C LYS A 124 -5.48 10.26 4.43
N ALA A 125 -6.53 9.55 4.04
CA ALA A 125 -7.91 9.96 4.25
C ALA A 125 -8.33 9.70 5.71
N GLU A 126 -9.05 10.63 6.32
CA GLU A 126 -9.54 10.53 7.69
C GLU A 126 -10.34 9.25 7.95
N CYS A 127 -11.25 8.91 7.03
CA CYS A 127 -12.04 7.67 7.14
C CYS A 127 -11.25 6.40 6.82
N GLY A 128 -10.02 6.51 6.27
CA GLY A 128 -9.18 5.38 5.89
C GLY A 128 -9.77 4.47 4.82
N VAL A 129 -10.74 4.97 4.04
CA VAL A 129 -11.37 4.30 2.90
C VAL A 129 -11.36 5.25 1.72
N TYR A 130 -11.08 4.73 0.53
CA TYR A 130 -11.12 5.52 -0.68
C TYR A 130 -11.57 4.69 -1.87
N MET A 131 -12.43 5.25 -2.70
CA MET A 131 -12.83 4.69 -3.99
C MET A 131 -12.32 5.60 -5.10
N LEU A 132 -11.61 5.04 -6.07
CA LEU A 132 -11.19 5.82 -7.23
C LEU A 132 -12.42 6.25 -8.05
N PRO A 133 -12.48 7.51 -8.48
CA PRO A 133 -13.53 7.98 -9.38
C PRO A 133 -13.36 7.36 -10.79
N GLU A 134 -14.38 7.44 -11.62
CA GLU A 134 -14.30 6.97 -13.02
C GLU A 134 -13.18 7.70 -13.79
N ASN A 135 -13.13 9.04 -13.66
CA ASN A 135 -12.02 9.80 -14.22
C ASN A 135 -10.82 9.81 -13.27
N ILE A 136 -9.94 8.84 -13.44
CA ILE A 136 -8.71 8.70 -12.64
C ILE A 136 -7.54 9.56 -13.11
N ARG A 137 -7.64 10.19 -14.28
CA ARG A 137 -6.53 10.91 -14.93
C ARG A 137 -5.90 11.99 -14.04
N PRO A 138 -6.68 12.88 -13.38
CA PRO A 138 -6.09 13.90 -12.50
C PRO A 138 -5.29 13.30 -11.34
N ILE A 139 -5.73 12.15 -10.82
CA ILE A 139 -5.06 11.44 -9.74
C ILE A 139 -3.72 10.87 -10.22
N LEU A 140 -3.72 10.21 -11.39
CA LEU A 140 -2.49 9.62 -11.96
C LEU A 140 -1.48 10.69 -12.38
N GLU A 141 -1.91 11.87 -12.81
CA GLU A 141 -1.03 12.99 -13.15
C GLU A 141 -0.30 13.55 -11.93
N LEU A 142 -0.86 13.42 -10.74
CA LEU A 142 -0.24 13.81 -9.48
C LEU A 142 0.55 12.67 -8.80
N LEU A 143 0.36 11.43 -9.26
CA LEU A 143 0.97 10.27 -8.63
C LEU A 143 2.42 10.07 -9.10
N PRO A 144 3.42 10.12 -8.19
CA PRO A 144 4.81 9.82 -8.52
C PRO A 144 4.98 8.40 -9.06
N LEU A 145 5.94 8.20 -9.96
CA LEU A 145 6.24 6.87 -10.53
C LEU A 145 6.57 5.83 -9.46
N THR A 146 7.18 6.22 -8.35
CA THR A 146 7.55 5.33 -7.25
C THR A 146 6.35 4.78 -6.46
N GLU A 147 5.17 5.39 -6.62
CA GLU A 147 3.94 4.93 -5.98
C GLU A 147 3.15 3.94 -6.83
N ILE A 148 3.61 3.69 -8.07
CA ILE A 148 3.05 2.66 -8.93
C ILE A 148 3.52 1.28 -8.43
N TRP A 149 2.59 0.35 -8.27
CA TRP A 149 2.90 -1.01 -7.90
C TRP A 149 3.92 -1.65 -8.86
N GLY A 150 5.01 -2.17 -8.30
CA GLY A 150 6.12 -2.75 -9.08
C GLY A 150 7.16 -1.74 -9.60
N VAL A 151 6.99 -0.44 -9.37
CA VAL A 151 7.94 0.58 -9.77
C VAL A 151 8.78 1.06 -8.58
N GLY A 152 9.92 0.40 -8.37
CA GLY A 152 10.89 0.84 -7.36
C GLY A 152 11.75 2.02 -7.85
N LYS A 153 12.54 2.61 -6.93
CA LYS A 153 13.39 3.80 -7.20
C LYS A 153 14.26 3.68 -8.46
N ARG A 154 14.85 2.50 -8.71
CA ARG A 154 15.70 2.27 -9.90
C ARG A 154 14.91 2.34 -11.21
N LEU A 155 13.73 1.71 -11.24
CA LEU A 155 12.87 1.72 -12.42
C LEU A 155 12.25 3.11 -12.63
N ALA A 156 11.81 3.78 -11.57
CA ALA A 156 11.30 5.15 -11.63
C ALA A 156 12.33 6.09 -12.27
N ARG A 157 13.62 6.01 -11.88
CA ARG A 157 14.69 6.81 -12.49
C ARG A 157 14.86 6.51 -13.99
N LYS A 158 14.82 5.24 -14.41
CA LYS A 158 14.87 4.86 -15.83
C LYS A 158 13.68 5.41 -16.62
N LEU A 159 12.49 5.39 -16.03
CA LEU A 159 11.28 5.96 -16.61
C LEU A 159 11.39 7.48 -16.74
N GLN A 160 11.90 8.17 -15.74
CA GLN A 160 12.14 9.61 -15.78
C GLN A 160 13.12 10.01 -16.89
N VAL A 161 14.24 9.28 -17.04
CA VAL A 161 15.19 9.48 -18.15
C VAL A 161 14.53 9.21 -19.52
N ALA A 162 13.55 8.32 -19.58
CA ALA A 162 12.77 8.04 -20.79
C ALA A 162 11.65 9.07 -21.06
N GLY A 163 11.50 10.10 -20.20
CA GLY A 163 10.55 11.20 -20.36
C GLY A 163 9.22 11.04 -19.62
N PHE A 164 9.05 9.98 -18.83
CA PHE A 164 7.83 9.81 -18.00
C PHE A 164 7.98 10.56 -16.67
N ARG A 165 7.10 11.53 -16.41
CA ARG A 165 7.18 12.38 -15.22
C ARG A 165 6.36 11.84 -14.04
N ASN A 166 5.24 11.16 -14.33
CA ASN A 166 4.27 10.67 -13.36
C ASN A 166 3.53 9.43 -13.89
N ALA A 167 2.63 8.87 -13.08
CA ALA A 167 1.84 7.70 -13.45
C ALA A 167 0.91 7.98 -14.63
N GLY A 168 0.34 9.19 -14.74
CA GLY A 168 -0.53 9.59 -15.84
C GLY A 168 0.20 9.55 -17.20
N ALA A 169 1.42 10.08 -17.26
CA ALA A 169 2.24 10.04 -18.46
C ALA A 169 2.58 8.59 -18.87
N LEU A 170 2.82 7.70 -17.89
CA LEU A 170 3.07 6.28 -18.15
C LEU A 170 1.80 5.58 -18.67
N ALA A 171 0.66 5.79 -18.00
CA ALA A 171 -0.62 5.17 -18.34
C ALA A 171 -1.14 5.59 -19.73
N SER A 172 -0.80 6.81 -20.18
CA SER A 172 -1.20 7.33 -21.49
C SER A 172 -0.24 6.90 -22.62
N SER A 173 0.81 6.14 -22.32
CA SER A 173 1.81 5.72 -23.31
C SER A 173 1.42 4.42 -24.03
N ASP A 174 1.94 4.21 -25.23
CA ASP A 174 1.76 2.94 -25.95
C ASP A 174 2.37 1.76 -25.16
N PRO A 175 1.56 0.76 -24.77
CA PRO A 175 2.03 -0.43 -24.05
C PRO A 175 3.15 -1.18 -24.79
N ASN A 176 3.16 -1.20 -26.13
CA ASN A 176 4.21 -1.85 -26.91
C ASN A 176 5.55 -1.14 -26.78
N ARG A 177 5.54 0.20 -26.69
CA ARG A 177 6.74 1.00 -26.41
C ARG A 177 7.30 0.66 -25.02
N ILE A 178 6.44 0.57 -24.02
CA ILE A 178 6.84 0.20 -22.64
C ILE A 178 7.39 -1.22 -22.60
N ARG A 179 6.70 -2.18 -23.24
CA ARG A 179 7.15 -3.58 -23.32
C ARG A 179 8.53 -3.72 -23.94
N LYS A 180 8.80 -3.04 -25.05
CA LYS A 180 10.08 -3.09 -25.75
C LYS A 180 11.22 -2.46 -24.95
N LYS A 181 10.96 -1.34 -24.26
CA LYS A 181 12.00 -0.54 -23.62
C LYS A 181 12.27 -0.96 -22.16
N PHE A 182 11.29 -1.52 -21.48
CA PHE A 182 11.38 -1.85 -20.04
C PHE A 182 11.04 -3.32 -19.78
N SER A 183 9.75 -3.66 -19.67
CA SER A 183 9.32 -5.05 -19.48
C SER A 183 7.84 -5.24 -19.81
N ILE A 184 7.46 -6.49 -20.06
CA ILE A 184 6.05 -6.87 -20.24
C ILE A 184 5.25 -6.69 -18.94
N CYS A 185 5.88 -6.89 -17.75
CA CYS A 185 5.22 -6.69 -16.47
C CYS A 185 4.79 -5.23 -16.30
N LEU A 186 5.68 -4.28 -16.58
CA LEU A 186 5.36 -2.86 -16.51
C LEU A 186 4.28 -2.43 -17.52
N ALA A 187 4.27 -3.03 -18.71
CA ALA A 187 3.26 -2.73 -19.72
C ALA A 187 1.85 -3.23 -19.35
N ARG A 188 1.74 -4.15 -18.38
CA ARG A 188 0.47 -4.71 -17.88
C ARG A 188 0.04 -4.11 -16.55
N THR A 189 0.87 -3.28 -15.92
CA THR A 189 0.57 -2.54 -14.70
C THR A 189 -0.39 -1.39 -14.98
#